data_eb4f710159e94d7887e8573813f0bedf
#
_entry.id   eb4f710159e94d7887e8573813f0bedf
#
_cell.length_a   1.000
_cell.length_b   1.000
_cell.length_c   1.000
_cell.angle_alpha   90.00
_cell.angle_beta   90.00
_cell.angle_gamma   90.00
#
_symmetry.space_group_name_H-M   'P 1'
#
loop_
_entity.id
_entity.type
_entity.pdbx_description
1 polymer ?
#
loop_
_entity_poly.entity_id
_entity_poly.type
_entity_poly.pdbx_seq_one_letter_code
_entity_poly.pdbx_strand_id
1 'polypeptide(L)'
;LELRSETGETLPGYGWIFPLGGGQVNVGVGTLATTKRPADVAIKPLMKHYTDLRRDDFALTGEQRMPTSALLPMGGAVSNVAGANWALIGDAAACINPLNGEGIDYGLETGRLLADHLDDDLSVVWPALLQENYGEAFSIARRLAGVFTTPKILSALGPVGMRSDWLMTLALRWMGNLITEEDRDRSARVWRWAGRRSV
;
A
#
# COMPACT_ATOMS: atom_id res chain seq x y z
N LEU A 1 -5.82 9.86 -6.31
CA LEU A 1 -5.60 10.95 -7.28
C LEU A 1 -4.24 10.77 -7.96
N GLU A 2 -4.19 11.05 -9.26
CA GLU A 2 -2.96 10.93 -10.06
C GLU A 2 -1.87 11.87 -9.53
N LEU A 3 -0.64 11.35 -9.41
CA LEU A 3 0.52 12.10 -8.95
C LEU A 3 1.42 12.45 -10.13
N ARG A 4 1.74 13.74 -10.26
CA ARG A 4 2.65 14.26 -11.29
C ARG A 4 3.79 15.04 -10.67
N SER A 5 4.96 14.94 -11.30
CA SER A 5 6.10 15.81 -10.99
C SER A 5 5.85 17.25 -11.43
N GLU A 6 6.70 18.18 -11.02
CA GLU A 6 6.67 19.58 -11.50
C GLU A 6 6.85 19.68 -13.02
N THR A 7 7.50 18.70 -13.64
CA THR A 7 7.67 18.62 -15.11
C THR A 7 6.48 17.96 -15.82
N GLY A 8 5.42 17.58 -15.07
CA GLY A 8 4.22 16.95 -15.61
C GLY A 8 4.33 15.44 -15.84
N GLU A 9 5.44 14.81 -15.46
CA GLU A 9 5.64 13.37 -15.58
C GLU A 9 4.77 12.61 -14.57
N THR A 10 4.08 11.55 -15.01
CA THR A 10 3.29 10.68 -14.14
C THR A 10 4.22 9.84 -13.27
N LEU A 11 4.07 9.97 -11.95
CA LEU A 11 4.86 9.23 -10.96
C LEU A 11 4.14 7.96 -10.52
N PRO A 12 4.88 6.88 -10.19
CA PRO A 12 4.32 5.65 -9.65
C PRO A 12 3.90 5.88 -8.18
N GLY A 13 2.70 6.34 -7.98
CA GLY A 13 2.18 6.69 -6.66
C GLY A 13 0.84 7.40 -6.74
N TYR A 14 0.42 7.94 -5.64
CA TYR A 14 -0.82 8.71 -5.56
C TYR A 14 -0.76 9.77 -4.46
N GLY A 15 -1.66 10.75 -4.58
CA GLY A 15 -1.92 11.71 -3.52
C GLY A 15 -3.31 11.53 -2.93
N TRP A 16 -3.48 11.95 -1.69
CA TRP A 16 -4.76 11.90 -0.98
C TRP A 16 -5.08 13.24 -0.31
N ILE A 17 -6.37 13.45 -0.09
CA ILE A 17 -6.92 14.58 0.68
C ILE A 17 -8.05 13.99 1.51
N PHE A 18 -7.82 13.82 2.80
CA PHE A 18 -8.79 13.23 3.73
C PHE A 18 -9.38 14.30 4.65
N PRO A 19 -10.69 14.51 4.65
CA PRO A 19 -11.35 15.40 5.60
C PRO A 19 -11.18 14.89 7.03
N LEU A 20 -10.75 15.77 7.94
CA LEU A 20 -10.62 15.46 9.37
C LEU A 20 -11.75 16.09 10.23
N GLY A 21 -12.66 16.84 9.60
CA GLY A 21 -13.64 17.66 10.31
C GLY A 21 -13.08 19.03 10.74
N GLY A 22 -13.96 19.91 11.21
CA GLY A 22 -13.57 21.24 11.68
C GLY A 22 -12.85 22.12 10.65
N GLY A 23 -13.08 21.89 9.35
CA GLY A 23 -12.41 22.62 8.27
C GLY A 23 -10.95 22.21 8.05
N GLN A 24 -10.51 21.08 8.62
CA GLN A 24 -9.16 20.55 8.45
C GLN A 24 -9.14 19.37 7.50
N VAL A 25 -8.01 19.20 6.78
CA VAL A 25 -7.75 18.06 5.91
C VAL A 25 -6.35 17.51 6.15
N ASN A 26 -6.19 16.22 5.99
CA ASN A 26 -4.89 15.59 5.85
C ASN A 26 -4.58 15.46 4.36
N VAL A 27 -3.49 16.07 3.93
CA VAL A 27 -3.00 15.98 2.55
C VAL A 27 -1.69 15.22 2.54
N GLY A 28 -1.55 14.27 1.64
CA GLY A 28 -0.30 13.55 1.51
C GLY A 28 -0.07 13.01 0.11
N VAL A 29 1.15 12.57 -0.11
CA VAL A 29 1.59 11.91 -1.34
C VAL A 29 2.48 10.72 -1.00
N GLY A 30 2.34 9.64 -1.75
CA GLY A 30 3.21 8.48 -1.66
C GLY A 30 3.74 8.09 -3.03
N THR A 31 5.03 7.76 -3.12
CA THR A 31 5.64 7.21 -4.35
C THR A 31 6.25 5.86 -4.06
N LEU A 32 6.11 4.92 -4.98
CA LEU A 32 6.75 3.62 -4.89
C LEU A 32 8.18 3.73 -5.38
N ALA A 33 9.12 3.34 -4.52
CA ALA A 33 10.52 3.17 -4.86
C ALA A 33 10.90 1.69 -4.83
N THR A 34 11.72 1.25 -5.75
CA THR A 34 12.32 -0.08 -5.78
C THR A 34 13.83 0.04 -6.00
N THR A 35 14.59 -1.03 -5.71
CA THR A 35 16.03 -1.06 -6.00
C THR A 35 16.35 -0.77 -7.47
N LYS A 36 15.47 -1.17 -8.39
CA LYS A 36 15.61 -0.92 -9.84
C LYS A 36 15.11 0.46 -10.27
N ARG A 37 14.29 1.09 -9.46
CA ARG A 37 13.69 2.41 -9.66
C ARG A 37 13.68 3.13 -8.33
N PRO A 38 14.83 3.69 -7.90
CA PRO A 38 14.90 4.49 -6.69
C PRO A 38 13.97 5.71 -6.80
N ALA A 39 13.48 6.19 -5.67
CA ALA A 39 12.73 7.44 -5.65
C ALA A 39 13.70 8.60 -5.94
N ASP A 40 13.63 9.13 -7.14
CA ASP A 40 14.41 10.31 -7.56
C ASP A 40 13.56 11.59 -7.38
N VAL A 41 12.73 11.61 -6.34
CA VAL A 41 11.81 12.71 -6.08
C VAL A 41 11.85 13.07 -4.60
N ALA A 42 12.13 14.33 -4.32
CA ALA A 42 12.03 14.87 -2.96
C ALA A 42 10.56 14.95 -2.54
N ILE A 43 10.15 14.15 -1.55
CA ILE A 43 8.74 13.97 -1.19
C ILE A 43 8.08 15.25 -0.66
N LYS A 44 8.81 16.10 0.06
CA LYS A 44 8.24 17.35 0.61
C LYS A 44 7.92 18.40 -0.46
N PRO A 45 8.82 18.71 -1.43
CA PRO A 45 8.48 19.52 -2.60
C PRO A 45 7.32 18.94 -3.40
N LEU A 46 7.32 17.64 -3.65
CA LEU A 46 6.25 16.95 -4.36
C LEU A 46 4.89 17.11 -3.65
N MET A 47 4.85 16.97 -2.33
CA MET A 47 3.63 17.19 -1.54
C MET A 47 3.13 18.64 -1.65
N LYS A 48 4.07 19.61 -1.60
CA LYS A 48 3.72 21.01 -1.79
C LYS A 48 3.14 21.26 -3.18
N HIS A 49 3.81 20.78 -4.22
CA HIS A 49 3.34 20.88 -5.61
C HIS A 49 1.95 20.23 -5.79
N TYR A 50 1.74 19.04 -5.26
CA TYR A 50 0.45 18.36 -5.29
C TYR A 50 -0.65 19.17 -4.58
N THR A 51 -0.36 19.72 -3.40
CA THR A 51 -1.29 20.57 -2.64
C THR A 51 -1.65 21.80 -3.43
N ASP A 52 -0.67 22.48 -4.03
CA ASP A 52 -0.90 23.69 -4.83
C ASP A 52 -1.75 23.39 -6.07
N LEU A 53 -1.51 22.28 -6.77
CA LEU A 53 -2.32 21.83 -7.91
C LEU A 53 -3.78 21.52 -7.53
N ARG A 54 -4.04 21.09 -6.30
CA ARG A 54 -5.38 20.72 -5.82
C ARG A 54 -6.07 21.80 -5.00
N ARG A 55 -5.41 22.93 -4.82
CA ARG A 55 -5.87 24.01 -3.96
C ARG A 55 -7.28 24.48 -4.30
N ASP A 56 -7.54 24.74 -5.56
CA ASP A 56 -8.84 25.26 -6.01
C ASP A 56 -9.90 24.15 -6.04
N ASP A 57 -9.52 22.94 -6.49
CA ASP A 57 -10.44 21.78 -6.58
C ASP A 57 -11.05 21.40 -5.22
N PHE A 58 -10.28 21.60 -4.12
CA PHE A 58 -10.64 21.17 -2.77
C PHE A 58 -10.73 22.33 -1.77
N ALA A 59 -10.73 23.58 -2.24
CA ALA A 59 -10.78 24.78 -1.42
C ALA A 59 -9.75 24.80 -0.27
N LEU A 60 -8.50 24.42 -0.56
CA LEU A 60 -7.41 24.34 0.42
C LEU A 60 -6.86 25.74 0.70
N THR A 61 -7.49 26.50 1.60
CA THR A 61 -7.14 27.90 1.91
C THR A 61 -6.11 28.03 3.03
N GLY A 62 -5.94 26.98 3.84
CA GLY A 62 -5.06 26.99 5.00
C GLY A 62 -3.59 26.83 4.66
N GLU A 63 -2.73 27.13 5.64
CA GLU A 63 -1.31 26.82 5.59
C GLU A 63 -1.05 25.35 5.93
N GLN A 64 -0.03 24.79 5.30
CA GLN A 64 0.45 23.45 5.62
C GLN A 64 1.08 23.43 7.01
N ARG A 65 0.61 22.55 7.87
CA ARG A 65 1.11 22.37 9.24
C ARG A 65 1.71 20.99 9.41
N MET A 66 2.78 20.92 10.20
CA MET A 66 3.42 19.66 10.63
C MET A 66 3.72 18.65 9.50
N PRO A 67 4.45 19.05 8.43
CA PRO A 67 4.79 18.13 7.36
C PRO A 67 5.73 17.02 7.87
N THR A 68 5.29 15.77 7.74
CA THR A 68 6.08 14.58 8.08
C THR A 68 6.35 13.75 6.85
N SER A 69 7.39 12.96 6.87
CA SER A 69 7.69 12.00 5.81
C SER A 69 8.45 10.81 6.38
N ALA A 70 8.17 9.62 5.88
CA ALA A 70 8.85 8.39 6.26
C ALA A 70 9.00 7.46 5.05
N LEU A 71 9.98 6.58 5.10
CA LEU A 71 10.03 5.40 4.24
C LEU A 71 9.11 4.35 4.85
N LEU A 72 8.26 3.76 4.01
CA LEU A 72 7.37 2.69 4.41
C LEU A 72 7.91 1.36 3.90
N PRO A 73 8.44 0.49 4.75
CA PRO A 73 8.77 -0.89 4.36
C PRO A 73 7.45 -1.62 4.09
N MET A 74 7.33 -2.29 2.94
CA MET A 74 6.09 -2.91 2.49
C MET A 74 6.24 -4.41 2.25
N GLY A 75 5.15 -5.13 2.40
CA GLY A 75 5.04 -6.53 1.97
C GLY A 75 6.00 -7.47 2.69
N GLY A 76 6.21 -7.31 3.98
CA GLY A 76 7.07 -8.16 4.78
C GLY A 76 8.57 -7.93 4.57
N ALA A 77 8.99 -6.72 4.19
CA ALA A 77 10.40 -6.40 3.92
C ALA A 77 11.27 -6.25 5.19
N VAL A 78 10.74 -6.53 6.37
CA VAL A 78 11.48 -6.55 7.65
C VAL A 78 11.70 -8.00 8.09
N SER A 79 12.94 -8.38 8.34
CA SER A 79 13.32 -9.78 8.65
C SER A 79 13.26 -10.10 10.15
N ASN A 80 13.54 -9.13 11.03
CA ASN A 80 13.52 -9.33 12.46
C ASN A 80 12.27 -8.68 13.07
N VAL A 81 11.18 -9.44 13.12
CA VAL A 81 9.84 -8.95 13.50
C VAL A 81 9.44 -9.32 14.93
N ALA A 82 10.23 -10.18 15.62
CA ALA A 82 9.92 -10.58 17.01
C ALA A 82 11.14 -11.11 17.76
N GLY A 83 11.06 -11.09 19.07
CA GLY A 83 11.89 -11.83 20.02
C GLY A 83 10.99 -12.58 20.99
N ALA A 84 11.56 -13.23 22.00
CA ALA A 84 10.79 -14.10 22.90
C ALA A 84 9.58 -13.39 23.56
N ASN A 85 9.70 -12.09 23.85
CA ASN A 85 8.71 -11.31 24.61
C ASN A 85 8.35 -9.97 23.96
N TRP A 86 8.63 -9.79 22.67
CA TRP A 86 8.24 -8.61 21.89
C TRP A 86 7.94 -8.99 20.45
N ALA A 87 7.08 -8.23 19.80
CA ALA A 87 6.78 -8.36 18.39
C ALA A 87 6.51 -6.98 17.76
N LEU A 88 6.82 -6.85 16.47
CA LEU A 88 6.45 -5.70 15.67
C LEU A 88 5.11 -5.99 14.97
N ILE A 89 4.25 -4.98 14.86
CA ILE A 89 2.96 -5.04 14.19
C ILE A 89 2.84 -3.93 13.13
N GLY A 90 1.88 -4.07 12.23
CA GLY A 90 1.58 -3.05 11.21
C GLY A 90 2.80 -2.62 10.41
N ASP A 91 2.98 -1.32 10.25
CA ASP A 91 4.07 -0.71 9.48
C ASP A 91 5.46 -1.12 9.99
N ALA A 92 5.61 -1.27 11.32
CA ALA A 92 6.89 -1.68 11.91
C ALA A 92 7.29 -3.12 11.51
N ALA A 93 6.30 -4.00 11.26
CA ALA A 93 6.50 -5.34 10.73
C ALA A 93 6.50 -5.39 9.20
N ALA A 94 6.47 -4.24 8.52
CA ALA A 94 6.26 -4.12 7.08
C ALA A 94 4.95 -4.76 6.58
N CYS A 95 3.93 -4.84 7.43
CA CYS A 95 2.60 -5.31 7.08
C CYS A 95 1.82 -4.19 6.37
N ILE A 96 2.29 -3.84 5.19
CA ILE A 96 1.70 -2.83 4.29
C ILE A 96 1.54 -3.47 2.92
N ASN A 97 0.38 -3.27 2.30
CA ASN A 97 0.10 -3.79 0.98
C ASN A 97 1.01 -3.15 -0.09
N PRO A 98 1.83 -3.94 -0.81
CA PRO A 98 2.77 -3.39 -1.80
C PRO A 98 2.12 -2.77 -3.03
N LEU A 99 0.82 -3.03 -3.29
CA LEU A 99 0.12 -2.50 -4.47
C LEU A 99 -0.42 -1.09 -4.26
N ASN A 100 -0.92 -0.80 -3.05
CA ASN A 100 -1.63 0.44 -2.76
C ASN A 100 -1.05 1.22 -1.58
N GLY A 101 -0.11 0.63 -0.81
CA GLY A 101 0.48 1.28 0.36
C GLY A 101 -0.47 1.32 1.58
N GLU A 102 -1.54 0.55 1.58
CA GLU A 102 -2.48 0.43 2.70
C GLU A 102 -1.86 -0.37 3.84
N GLY A 103 -1.94 0.15 5.06
CA GLY A 103 -1.35 -0.45 6.25
C GLY A 103 -2.25 -0.37 7.49
N ILE A 104 -3.31 0.45 7.48
CA ILE A 104 -4.15 0.70 8.66
C ILE A 104 -4.87 -0.57 9.10
N ASP A 105 -5.50 -1.27 8.16
CA ASP A 105 -6.19 -2.54 8.37
C ASP A 105 -5.22 -3.62 8.87
N TYR A 106 -4.06 -3.77 8.23
CA TYR A 106 -3.01 -4.69 8.68
C TYR A 106 -2.48 -4.36 10.08
N GLY A 107 -2.40 -3.07 10.44
CA GLY A 107 -2.03 -2.64 11.79
C GLY A 107 -3.03 -3.11 12.83
N LEU A 108 -4.32 -2.99 12.56
CA LEU A 108 -5.41 -3.46 13.43
C LEU A 108 -5.46 -5.00 13.48
N GLU A 109 -5.34 -5.66 12.35
CA GLU A 109 -5.37 -7.12 12.24
C GLU A 109 -4.18 -7.77 12.97
N THR A 110 -2.96 -7.30 12.71
CA THR A 110 -1.77 -7.83 13.38
C THR A 110 -1.77 -7.55 14.86
N GLY A 111 -2.31 -6.39 15.30
CA GLY A 111 -2.50 -6.11 16.72
C GLY A 111 -3.46 -7.10 17.40
N ARG A 112 -4.59 -7.39 16.74
CA ARG A 112 -5.55 -8.40 17.24
C ARG A 112 -4.93 -9.80 17.26
N LEU A 113 -4.26 -10.19 16.17
CA LEU A 113 -3.62 -11.50 16.05
C LEU A 113 -2.54 -11.71 17.12
N LEU A 114 -1.74 -10.69 17.40
CA LEU A 114 -0.71 -10.76 18.45
C LEU A 114 -1.32 -10.91 19.84
N ALA A 115 -2.47 -10.26 20.11
CA ALA A 115 -3.11 -10.31 21.43
C ALA A 115 -3.50 -11.74 21.85
N ASP A 116 -3.81 -12.61 20.89
CA ASP A 116 -4.17 -14.01 21.14
C ASP A 116 -2.93 -14.90 21.46
N HIS A 117 -1.71 -14.37 21.31
CA HIS A 117 -0.44 -15.13 21.39
C HIS A 117 0.58 -14.53 22.38
N LEU A 118 0.14 -13.63 23.28
CA LEU A 118 1.05 -12.93 24.21
C LEU A 118 1.78 -13.84 25.19
N ASP A 119 1.25 -15.03 25.45
CA ASP A 119 1.82 -16.03 26.37
C ASP A 119 2.77 -17.01 25.66
N ASP A 120 2.89 -16.93 24.33
CA ASP A 120 3.74 -17.80 23.51
C ASP A 120 5.18 -17.26 23.40
N ASP A 121 6.11 -18.09 22.93
CA ASP A 121 7.42 -17.63 22.47
C ASP A 121 7.27 -16.94 21.11
N LEU A 122 7.17 -15.61 21.16
CA LEU A 122 6.90 -14.79 19.97
C LEU A 122 8.02 -14.85 18.94
N SER A 123 9.24 -15.23 19.32
CA SER A 123 10.34 -15.38 18.36
C SER A 123 10.09 -16.47 17.32
N VAL A 124 9.28 -17.45 17.65
CA VAL A 124 8.93 -18.60 16.81
C VAL A 124 7.53 -18.41 16.20
N VAL A 125 6.55 -18.11 17.05
CA VAL A 125 5.14 -18.07 16.65
C VAL A 125 4.84 -16.90 15.74
N TRP A 126 5.36 -15.70 16.05
CA TRP A 126 4.98 -14.49 15.33
C TRP A 126 5.40 -14.44 13.86
N PRO A 127 6.67 -14.77 13.48
CA PRO A 127 7.05 -14.85 12.08
C PRO A 127 6.23 -15.88 11.28
N ALA A 128 5.89 -17.02 11.91
CA ALA A 128 5.09 -18.06 11.28
C ALA A 128 3.66 -17.57 10.99
N LEU A 129 3.02 -16.90 11.96
CA LEU A 129 1.69 -16.31 11.80
C LEU A 129 1.65 -15.24 10.71
N LEU A 130 2.65 -14.35 10.67
CA LEU A 130 2.75 -13.35 9.61
C LEU A 130 2.90 -13.98 8.22
N GLN A 131 3.73 -15.03 8.12
CA GLN A 131 3.92 -15.76 6.87
C GLN A 131 2.65 -16.50 6.44
N GLU A 132 1.93 -17.13 7.37
CA GLU A 132 0.69 -17.84 7.11
C GLU A 132 -0.42 -16.90 6.64
N ASN A 133 -0.61 -15.79 7.33
CA ASN A 133 -1.71 -14.87 7.05
C ASN A 133 -1.45 -13.95 5.84
N TYR A 134 -0.20 -13.50 5.64
CA TYR A 134 0.10 -12.45 4.65
C TYR A 134 1.14 -12.84 3.60
N GLY A 135 1.94 -13.88 3.81
CA GLY A 135 3.08 -14.22 2.96
C GLY A 135 2.71 -14.42 1.49
N GLU A 136 1.65 -15.18 1.21
CA GLU A 136 1.15 -15.44 -0.13
C GLU A 136 0.66 -14.13 -0.80
N ALA A 137 -0.22 -13.40 -0.13
CA ALA A 137 -0.80 -12.15 -0.63
C ALA A 137 0.27 -11.09 -0.91
N PHE A 138 1.20 -10.90 0.02
CA PHE A 138 2.30 -9.94 -0.16
C PHE A 138 3.27 -10.35 -1.27
N SER A 139 3.52 -11.63 -1.45
CA SER A 139 4.38 -12.13 -2.54
C SER A 139 3.76 -11.82 -3.91
N ILE A 140 2.47 -12.09 -4.09
CA ILE A 140 1.74 -11.72 -5.31
C ILE A 140 1.74 -10.21 -5.50
N ALA A 141 1.38 -9.47 -4.46
CA ALA A 141 1.27 -8.02 -4.50
C ALA A 141 2.59 -7.35 -4.91
N ARG A 142 3.74 -7.81 -4.38
CA ARG A 142 5.08 -7.32 -4.79
C ARG A 142 5.35 -7.53 -6.27
N ARG A 143 4.97 -8.68 -6.84
CA ARG A 143 5.15 -8.97 -8.28
C ARG A 143 4.27 -8.09 -9.14
N LEU A 144 3.00 -7.97 -8.77
CA LEU A 144 2.05 -7.12 -9.48
C LEU A 144 2.42 -5.64 -9.38
N ALA A 145 2.90 -5.16 -8.23
CA ALA A 145 3.40 -3.81 -8.06
C ALA A 145 4.54 -3.50 -9.04
N GLY A 146 5.45 -4.45 -9.27
CA GLY A 146 6.52 -4.31 -10.26
C GLY A 146 6.01 -4.08 -11.70
N VAL A 147 4.86 -4.63 -12.04
CA VAL A 147 4.22 -4.48 -13.36
C VAL A 147 3.36 -3.21 -13.41
N PHE A 148 2.39 -3.08 -12.51
CA PHE A 148 1.39 -2.01 -12.54
C PHE A 148 1.96 -0.63 -12.24
N THR A 149 3.07 -0.53 -11.52
CA THR A 149 3.74 0.75 -11.27
C THR A 149 4.71 1.17 -12.37
N THR A 150 4.77 0.44 -13.48
CA THR A 150 5.53 0.87 -14.66
C THR A 150 4.74 1.97 -15.38
N PRO A 151 5.25 3.22 -15.47
CA PRO A 151 4.48 4.36 -15.97
C PRO A 151 3.90 4.14 -17.37
N LYS A 152 4.65 3.49 -18.27
CA LYS A 152 4.19 3.18 -19.63
C LYS A 152 3.00 2.23 -19.66
N ILE A 153 2.98 1.25 -18.76
CA ILE A 153 1.88 0.27 -18.67
C ILE A 153 0.64 0.96 -18.10
N LEU A 154 0.81 1.72 -17.04
CA LEU A 154 -0.29 2.42 -16.39
C LEU A 154 -0.95 3.44 -17.33
N SER A 155 -0.14 4.22 -18.07
CA SER A 155 -0.65 5.21 -19.03
C SER A 155 -1.39 4.56 -20.20
N ALA A 156 -0.96 3.38 -20.66
CA ALA A 156 -1.58 2.68 -21.78
C ALA A 156 -2.85 1.92 -21.37
N LEU A 157 -2.83 1.23 -20.24
CA LEU A 157 -3.92 0.35 -19.79
C LEU A 157 -4.92 1.05 -18.86
N GLY A 158 -4.51 2.10 -18.15
CA GLY A 158 -5.36 2.81 -17.20
C GLY A 158 -6.68 3.31 -17.82
N PRO A 159 -6.66 4.02 -18.95
CA PRO A 159 -7.90 4.50 -19.58
C PRO A 159 -8.84 3.37 -20.02
N VAL A 160 -8.30 2.23 -20.45
CA VAL A 160 -9.09 1.04 -20.83
C VAL A 160 -9.67 0.38 -19.57
N GLY A 161 -8.87 0.24 -18.52
CA GLY A 161 -9.30 -0.32 -17.25
C GLY A 161 -10.44 0.50 -16.63
N MET A 162 -10.30 1.82 -16.59
CA MET A 162 -11.30 2.72 -15.99
C MET A 162 -12.65 2.76 -16.75
N ARG A 163 -12.71 2.26 -17.99
CA ARG A 163 -13.94 2.17 -18.77
C ARG A 163 -14.65 0.82 -18.62
N SER A 164 -14.07 -0.12 -17.92
CA SER A 164 -14.61 -1.47 -17.74
C SER A 164 -14.86 -1.74 -16.27
N ASP A 165 -16.14 -1.82 -15.87
CA ASP A 165 -16.53 -2.13 -14.49
C ASP A 165 -15.95 -3.47 -14.03
N TRP A 166 -15.87 -4.45 -14.94
CA TRP A 166 -15.27 -5.75 -14.61
C TRP A 166 -13.77 -5.65 -14.30
N LEU A 167 -13.01 -4.92 -15.14
CA LEU A 167 -11.57 -4.70 -14.92
C LEU A 167 -11.33 -3.88 -13.64
N MET A 168 -12.14 -2.87 -13.40
CA MET A 168 -12.05 -2.06 -12.18
C MET A 168 -12.38 -2.88 -10.94
N THR A 169 -13.43 -3.69 -10.99
CA THR A 169 -13.77 -4.61 -9.88
C THR A 169 -12.64 -5.59 -9.61
N LEU A 170 -12.06 -6.17 -10.65
CA LEU A 170 -10.91 -7.07 -10.54
C LEU A 170 -9.69 -6.37 -9.93
N ALA A 171 -9.37 -5.17 -10.42
CA ALA A 171 -8.26 -4.38 -9.91
C ALA A 171 -8.46 -4.02 -8.42
N LEU A 172 -9.64 -3.55 -8.04
CA LEU A 172 -9.97 -3.24 -6.65
C LEU A 172 -9.88 -4.45 -5.74
N ARG A 173 -10.39 -5.62 -6.17
CA ARG A 173 -10.30 -6.86 -5.39
C ARG A 173 -8.86 -7.31 -5.18
N TRP A 174 -8.02 -7.20 -6.21
CA TRP A 174 -6.61 -7.59 -6.13
C TRP A 174 -5.76 -6.56 -5.38
N MET A 175 -5.98 -5.27 -5.64
CA MET A 175 -5.23 -4.20 -4.97
C MET A 175 -5.60 -4.05 -3.49
N GLY A 176 -6.89 -4.21 -3.16
CA GLY A 176 -7.38 -4.11 -1.79
C GLY A 176 -7.27 -5.42 -0.99
N ASN A 177 -6.65 -6.47 -1.53
CA ASN A 177 -6.60 -7.81 -0.90
C ASN A 177 -7.99 -8.31 -0.44
N LEU A 178 -9.03 -8.01 -1.25
CA LEU A 178 -10.42 -8.32 -0.92
C LEU A 178 -10.84 -9.75 -1.33
N ILE A 179 -9.88 -10.62 -1.61
CA ILE A 179 -10.15 -12.03 -1.93
C ILE A 179 -10.05 -12.83 -0.66
N THR A 180 -11.16 -13.37 -0.23
CA THR A 180 -11.29 -14.23 0.96
C THR A 180 -11.19 -15.70 0.60
N GLU A 181 -11.07 -16.56 1.59
CA GLU A 181 -11.08 -18.03 1.41
C GLU A 181 -12.42 -18.55 0.87
N GLU A 182 -13.52 -17.84 1.13
CA GLU A 182 -14.87 -18.20 0.68
C GLU A 182 -15.10 -17.93 -0.80
N ASP A 183 -14.31 -17.04 -1.41
CA ASP A 183 -14.42 -16.68 -2.82
C ASP A 183 -14.05 -17.85 -3.73
N ARG A 184 -14.98 -18.28 -4.58
CA ARG A 184 -14.79 -19.43 -5.49
C ARG A 184 -14.78 -19.07 -6.97
N ASP A 185 -14.84 -17.81 -7.30
CA ASP A 185 -14.86 -17.33 -8.67
C ASP A 185 -13.49 -17.51 -9.39
N ARG A 186 -13.48 -17.20 -10.68
CA ARG A 186 -12.27 -17.35 -11.51
C ARG A 186 -11.13 -16.45 -11.04
N SER A 187 -11.44 -15.23 -10.57
CA SER A 187 -10.41 -14.28 -10.13
C SER A 187 -9.72 -14.76 -8.85
N ALA A 188 -10.48 -15.29 -7.89
CA ALA A 188 -9.96 -15.87 -6.67
C ALA A 188 -9.10 -17.14 -6.93
N ARG A 189 -9.50 -17.96 -7.91
CA ARG A 189 -8.70 -19.14 -8.30
C ARG A 189 -7.37 -18.73 -8.92
N VAL A 190 -7.37 -17.71 -9.78
CA VAL A 190 -6.13 -17.18 -10.40
C VAL A 190 -5.22 -16.59 -9.33
N TRP A 191 -5.79 -15.80 -8.39
CA TRP A 191 -5.07 -15.21 -7.28
C TRP A 191 -4.36 -16.29 -6.44
N ARG A 192 -5.09 -17.27 -5.94
CA ARG A 192 -4.51 -18.38 -5.14
C ARG A 192 -3.52 -19.25 -5.92
N TRP A 193 -3.75 -19.47 -7.22
CA TRP A 193 -2.79 -20.18 -8.08
C TRP A 193 -1.47 -19.41 -8.21
N ALA A 194 -1.55 -18.10 -8.41
CA ALA A 194 -0.38 -17.22 -8.48
C ALA A 194 0.38 -17.19 -7.14
N GLY A 195 -0.33 -17.18 -6.01
CA GLY A 195 0.23 -17.20 -4.67
C GLY A 195 1.06 -18.45 -4.40
N ARG A 196 0.49 -19.63 -4.61
CA ARG A 196 1.18 -20.91 -4.41
C ARG A 196 2.46 -21.11 -5.24
N ARG A 197 2.64 -20.35 -6.30
CA ARG A 197 3.87 -20.33 -7.10
C ARG A 197 4.85 -19.22 -6.71
N SER A 198 4.51 -18.46 -5.72
CA SER A 198 5.23 -17.27 -5.30
C SER A 198 6.02 -17.45 -4.01
N VAL A 199 5.70 -18.51 -3.27
CA VAL A 199 6.36 -18.90 -2.01
C VAL A 199 7.54 -19.83 -2.28
#